data_183bfdc7322b5b9c28c766447238d057
#
_entry.id   183bfdc7322b5b9c28c766447238d057
#
_cell.length_a   1.000
_cell.length_b   1.000
_cell.length_c   1.000
_cell.angle_alpha   90.00
_cell.angle_beta   90.00
_cell.angle_gamma   90.00
#
_symmetry.space_group_name_H-M   'P 1'
#
loop_
_entity.id
_entity.type
_entity.pdbx_description
1 polymer ?
#
loop_
_entity_poly.entity_id
_entity_poly.type
_entity_poly.pdbx_seq_one_letter_code
_entity_poly.pdbx_strand_id
1 'polypeptide(L)'
;MPGTQTIFFEWWYNPPMHPYFGRTELLVGTDGLRRLQAARVAVFGLGGVGSFAVEALARSGVGYLRLVDFDRVGPSNFNRQLYALRSTEGQTKVEVAAARVRDINPDAVVDERIAFFHLDTVDALLAPPLDFVIDAIDSLGPKCELLAQCVARHLPVISAMGAAARTDPTALRVGTVWDTAGCPLARKVRHALRARGITAPVPVVFSTEPPRDTFDPVALGEHAEEYFQRGRRRRVLPSMGMLPGMVGLLAANYVVQTICTGQDATE
;
A
#
# COMPACT_ATOMS: atom_id res chain seq x y z
N MET A 1 -57.97 -3.51 36.94
CA MET A 1 -56.69 -2.85 36.78
C MET A 1 -55.84 -3.74 35.86
N PRO A 2 -55.52 -3.33 34.63
CA PRO A 2 -54.69 -4.15 33.76
C PRO A 2 -53.20 -3.93 34.08
N GLY A 3 -52.50 -5.04 34.24
CA GLY A 3 -51.09 -5.09 34.56
C GLY A 3 -50.20 -4.50 33.48
N THR A 4 -49.30 -3.61 33.89
CA THR A 4 -48.28 -3.01 33.06
C THR A 4 -47.22 -4.08 32.79
N GLN A 5 -47.20 -4.66 31.58
CA GLN A 5 -46.08 -5.45 31.10
C GLN A 5 -44.92 -4.48 30.85
N THR A 6 -43.94 -4.55 31.73
CA THR A 6 -42.63 -3.91 31.52
C THR A 6 -41.91 -4.68 30.44
N ILE A 7 -41.85 -4.09 29.22
CA ILE A 7 -41.05 -4.57 28.13
C ILE A 7 -39.58 -4.25 28.52
N PHE A 8 -38.88 -5.22 29.10
CA PHE A 8 -37.44 -5.15 29.21
C PHE A 8 -36.87 -5.29 27.79
N PHE A 9 -36.42 -4.18 27.24
CA PHE A 9 -35.55 -4.21 26.08
C PHE A 9 -34.24 -4.96 26.46
N GLU A 10 -34.11 -6.22 26.03
CA GLU A 10 -32.88 -6.97 26.07
C GLU A 10 -31.88 -6.38 25.05
N TRP A 11 -31.31 -5.23 25.36
CA TRP A 11 -30.30 -4.54 24.55
C TRP A 11 -28.87 -4.83 24.97
N TRP A 12 -28.57 -5.89 25.75
CA TRP A 12 -27.26 -6.07 26.36
C TRP A 12 -26.69 -7.48 26.26
N TYR A 13 -26.86 -8.18 25.14
CA TYR A 13 -25.93 -9.24 24.78
C TYR A 13 -25.10 -8.82 23.57
N ASN A 14 -24.18 -7.87 23.80
CA ASN A 14 -23.07 -7.68 22.89
C ASN A 14 -22.05 -8.77 23.21
N PRO A 15 -21.76 -9.72 22.30
CA PRO A 15 -20.60 -10.58 22.47
C PRO A 15 -19.38 -9.69 22.67
N PRO A 16 -18.37 -10.13 23.46
CA PRO A 16 -17.19 -9.32 23.69
C PRO A 16 -16.55 -9.00 22.35
N MET A 17 -16.60 -7.70 21.98
CA MET A 17 -15.97 -7.21 20.74
C MET A 17 -14.46 -7.40 20.81
N HIS A 18 -13.83 -7.62 19.66
CA HIS A 18 -12.38 -7.70 19.59
C HIS A 18 -11.73 -6.45 20.23
N PRO A 19 -10.78 -6.60 21.17
CA PRO A 19 -10.26 -5.48 21.96
C PRO A 19 -9.67 -4.34 21.12
N TYR A 20 -9.03 -4.67 19.99
CA TYR A 20 -8.40 -3.67 19.09
C TYR A 20 -9.24 -3.37 17.85
N PHE A 21 -10.01 -4.34 17.35
CA PHE A 21 -10.70 -4.26 16.05
C PHE A 21 -12.23 -4.28 16.16
N GLY A 22 -12.81 -4.08 17.36
CA GLY A 22 -14.25 -4.11 17.56
C GLY A 22 -15.03 -3.13 16.65
N ARG A 23 -14.49 -1.93 16.40
CA ARG A 23 -15.13 -0.99 15.46
C ARG A 23 -15.00 -1.44 13.99
N THR A 24 -13.91 -2.08 13.63
CA THR A 24 -13.75 -2.73 12.32
C THR A 24 -14.77 -3.84 12.17
N GLU A 25 -14.90 -4.70 13.19
CA GLU A 25 -15.88 -5.79 13.22
C GLU A 25 -17.32 -5.30 13.05
N LEU A 26 -17.71 -4.21 13.71
CA LEU A 26 -19.04 -3.59 13.54
C LEU A 26 -19.28 -3.11 12.10
N LEU A 27 -18.23 -2.70 11.38
CA LEU A 27 -18.34 -2.21 10.02
C LEU A 27 -18.37 -3.32 8.97
N VAL A 28 -17.50 -4.34 9.12
CA VAL A 28 -17.31 -5.39 8.10
C VAL A 28 -17.95 -6.73 8.49
N GLY A 29 -18.53 -6.82 9.69
CA GLY A 29 -19.06 -8.04 10.27
C GLY A 29 -17.95 -8.98 10.82
N THR A 30 -18.37 -9.95 11.62
CA THR A 30 -17.45 -10.94 12.22
C THR A 30 -16.73 -11.77 11.14
N ASP A 31 -17.43 -12.12 10.06
CA ASP A 31 -16.85 -12.86 8.94
C ASP A 31 -15.82 -12.03 8.17
N GLY A 32 -16.09 -10.75 7.96
CA GLY A 32 -15.16 -9.83 7.34
C GLY A 32 -13.88 -9.67 8.17
N LEU A 33 -14.01 -9.46 9.48
CA LEU A 33 -12.85 -9.38 10.37
C LEU A 33 -12.04 -10.69 10.37
N ARG A 34 -12.70 -11.85 10.41
CA ARG A 34 -12.04 -13.15 10.36
C ARG A 34 -11.25 -13.34 9.06
N ARG A 35 -11.81 -12.90 7.91
CA ARG A 35 -11.08 -12.92 6.63
C ARG A 35 -9.87 -12.01 6.65
N LEU A 36 -9.96 -10.81 7.20
CA LEU A 36 -8.82 -9.91 7.37
C LEU A 36 -7.72 -10.52 8.24
N GLN A 37 -8.09 -11.11 9.37
CA GLN A 37 -7.15 -11.77 10.27
C GLN A 37 -6.46 -12.99 9.64
N ALA A 38 -7.12 -13.68 8.72
CA ALA A 38 -6.54 -14.79 7.96
C ALA A 38 -5.71 -14.32 6.75
N ALA A 39 -5.94 -13.10 6.27
CA ALA A 39 -5.36 -12.59 5.03
C ALA A 39 -3.85 -12.36 5.12
N ARG A 40 -3.18 -12.62 4.00
CA ARG A 40 -1.74 -12.48 3.81
C ARG A 40 -1.43 -11.48 2.71
N VAL A 41 -1.03 -10.28 3.11
CA VAL A 41 -0.80 -9.16 2.20
C VAL A 41 0.68 -8.82 2.16
N ALA A 42 1.23 -8.66 0.95
CA ALA A 42 2.57 -8.16 0.75
C ALA A 42 2.53 -6.69 0.28
N VAL A 43 3.39 -5.85 0.86
CA VAL A 43 3.55 -4.45 0.46
C VAL A 43 4.98 -4.23 -0.02
N PHE A 44 5.12 -3.84 -1.28
CA PHE A 44 6.39 -3.55 -1.94
C PHE A 44 6.61 -2.05 -2.05
N GLY A 45 7.66 -1.56 -1.38
CA GLY A 45 7.98 -0.15 -1.22
C GLY A 45 7.30 0.45 0.01
N LEU A 46 8.10 0.92 0.98
CA LEU A 46 7.64 1.47 2.27
C LEU A 46 7.90 2.99 2.36
N GLY A 47 7.79 3.66 1.20
CA GLY A 47 7.93 5.11 1.08
C GLY A 47 6.66 5.88 1.48
N GLY A 48 6.44 7.04 0.87
CA GLY A 48 5.30 7.93 1.17
C GLY A 48 3.93 7.33 0.86
N VAL A 49 3.84 6.30 0.02
CA VAL A 49 2.61 5.54 -0.28
C VAL A 49 2.53 4.31 0.60
N GLY A 50 3.53 3.44 0.54
CA GLY A 50 3.49 2.14 1.20
C GLY A 50 3.45 2.22 2.72
N SER A 51 4.06 3.24 3.34
CA SER A 51 3.99 3.42 4.78
C SER A 51 2.56 3.64 5.29
N PHE A 52 1.75 4.42 4.57
CA PHE A 52 0.33 4.63 4.90
C PHE A 52 -0.53 3.41 4.56
N ALA A 53 -0.19 2.68 3.50
CA ALA A 53 -0.87 1.42 3.18
C ALA A 53 -0.69 0.38 4.28
N VAL A 54 0.55 0.17 4.75
CA VAL A 54 0.85 -0.76 5.86
C VAL A 54 0.14 -0.34 7.16
N GLU A 55 0.18 0.95 7.50
CA GLU A 55 -0.54 1.49 8.68
C GLU A 55 -2.03 1.16 8.62
N ALA A 56 -2.67 1.38 7.47
CA ALA A 56 -4.09 1.11 7.27
C ALA A 56 -4.41 -0.39 7.35
N LEU A 57 -3.60 -1.26 6.73
CA LEU A 57 -3.78 -2.71 6.79
C LEU A 57 -3.64 -3.24 8.22
N ALA A 58 -2.62 -2.80 8.96
CA ALA A 58 -2.40 -3.19 10.35
C ALA A 58 -3.59 -2.79 11.22
N ARG A 59 -4.11 -1.55 11.06
CA ARG A 59 -5.28 -1.03 11.80
C ARG A 59 -6.59 -1.66 11.38
N SER A 60 -6.65 -2.27 10.22
CA SER A 60 -7.83 -3.03 9.76
C SER A 60 -7.87 -4.46 10.28
N GLY A 61 -6.79 -4.93 10.91
CA GLY A 61 -6.71 -6.27 11.49
C GLY A 61 -6.17 -7.34 10.53
N VAL A 62 -5.43 -6.97 9.47
CA VAL A 62 -4.77 -7.93 8.58
C VAL A 62 -3.75 -8.76 9.39
N GLY A 63 -3.88 -10.09 9.32
CA GLY A 63 -3.15 -11.00 10.20
C GLY A 63 -1.73 -11.35 9.74
N TYR A 64 -1.39 -11.13 8.47
CA TYR A 64 -0.03 -11.33 7.96
C TYR A 64 0.36 -10.22 7.00
N LEU A 65 1.52 -9.59 7.26
CA LEU A 65 2.08 -8.54 6.41
C LEU A 65 3.53 -8.89 6.02
N ARG A 66 3.78 -9.10 4.71
CA ARG A 66 5.12 -9.13 4.15
C ARG A 66 5.51 -7.72 3.74
N LEU A 67 6.56 -7.20 4.35
CA LEU A 67 7.07 -5.84 4.16
C LEU A 67 8.37 -5.89 3.36
N VAL A 68 8.36 -5.30 2.16
CA VAL A 68 9.50 -5.36 1.24
C VAL A 68 9.98 -3.95 0.90
N ASP A 69 11.18 -3.62 1.35
CA ASP A 69 11.91 -2.40 0.97
C ASP A 69 13.40 -2.65 1.24
N PHE A 70 14.28 -1.94 0.56
CA PHE A 70 15.73 -2.07 0.78
C PHE A 70 16.36 -0.80 1.35
N ASP A 71 15.59 0.30 1.40
CA ASP A 71 16.05 1.62 1.82
C ASP A 71 16.12 1.73 3.36
N ARG A 72 16.89 2.75 3.79
CA ARG A 72 16.89 3.25 5.15
C ARG A 72 16.10 4.56 5.24
N VAL A 73 15.68 4.89 6.44
CA VAL A 73 15.08 6.19 6.75
C VAL A 73 16.16 7.27 6.67
N GLY A 74 15.93 8.28 5.85
CA GLY A 74 16.83 9.42 5.69
C GLY A 74 16.10 10.75 5.82
N PRO A 75 16.84 11.87 6.00
CA PRO A 75 16.27 13.20 6.19
C PRO A 75 15.29 13.64 5.09
N SER A 76 15.57 13.32 3.84
CA SER A 76 14.72 13.64 2.68
C SER A 76 13.34 12.94 2.71
N ASN A 77 13.14 12.00 3.62
CA ASN A 77 11.90 11.25 3.75
C ASN A 77 10.88 11.90 4.69
N PHE A 78 11.32 12.78 5.59
CA PHE A 78 10.54 13.34 6.69
C PHE A 78 9.27 14.07 6.26
N ASN A 79 9.28 14.66 5.08
CA ASN A 79 8.15 15.45 4.60
C ASN A 79 6.94 14.60 4.13
N ARG A 80 7.11 13.26 3.95
CA ARG A 80 6.04 12.44 3.35
C ARG A 80 5.97 10.98 3.77
N GLN A 81 6.99 10.43 4.42
CA GLN A 81 7.00 9.02 4.83
C GLN A 81 6.63 8.91 6.30
N LEU A 82 5.62 8.11 6.63
CA LEU A 82 5.08 7.96 7.97
C LEU A 82 6.13 7.49 8.99
N TYR A 83 7.08 6.67 8.53
CA TYR A 83 8.12 6.07 9.38
C TYR A 83 9.35 6.96 9.57
N ALA A 84 9.44 8.09 8.84
CA ALA A 84 10.59 8.97 8.90
C ALA A 84 10.47 9.94 10.08
N LEU A 85 11.11 9.58 11.19
CA LEU A 85 11.20 10.32 12.44
C LEU A 85 12.66 10.48 12.83
N ARG A 86 12.98 11.47 13.67
CA ARG A 86 14.34 11.63 14.22
C ARG A 86 14.83 10.36 14.93
N SER A 87 13.92 9.68 15.64
CA SER A 87 14.21 8.44 16.36
C SER A 87 14.45 7.22 15.46
N THR A 88 14.05 7.28 14.19
CA THR A 88 14.15 6.17 13.24
C THR A 88 15.17 6.41 12.13
N GLU A 89 15.79 7.60 12.10
CA GLU A 89 16.82 7.93 11.09
C GLU A 89 17.95 6.90 11.08
N GLY A 90 18.34 6.45 9.89
CA GLY A 90 19.37 5.43 9.67
C GLY A 90 18.90 3.99 9.83
N GLN A 91 17.73 3.72 10.44
CA GLN A 91 17.16 2.37 10.52
C GLN A 91 16.59 1.94 9.15
N THR A 92 16.49 0.63 8.89
CA THR A 92 15.84 0.18 7.68
C THR A 92 14.35 0.46 7.74
N LYS A 93 13.73 0.82 6.60
CA LYS A 93 12.29 1.09 6.55
C LYS A 93 11.47 -0.14 6.95
N VAL A 94 11.97 -1.33 6.65
CA VAL A 94 11.31 -2.60 6.99
C VAL A 94 11.27 -2.80 8.50
N GLU A 95 12.40 -2.63 9.21
CA GLU A 95 12.45 -2.78 10.67
C GLU A 95 11.52 -1.78 11.37
N VAL A 96 11.53 -0.51 10.94
CA VAL A 96 10.65 0.52 11.52
C VAL A 96 9.17 0.21 11.25
N ALA A 97 8.84 -0.20 10.04
CA ALA A 97 7.48 -0.60 9.69
C ALA A 97 7.02 -1.82 10.48
N ALA A 98 7.88 -2.82 10.63
CA ALA A 98 7.58 -4.05 11.39
C ALA A 98 7.32 -3.75 12.86
N ALA A 99 8.18 -2.93 13.49
CA ALA A 99 7.97 -2.49 14.88
C ALA A 99 6.63 -1.77 15.03
N ARG A 100 6.30 -0.88 14.08
CA ARG A 100 5.03 -0.15 14.06
C ARG A 100 3.82 -1.07 13.90
N VAL A 101 3.88 -2.07 13.02
CA VAL A 101 2.81 -3.05 12.84
C VAL A 101 2.57 -3.84 14.13
N ARG A 102 3.62 -4.33 14.77
CA ARG A 102 3.52 -5.11 16.03
C ARG A 102 2.92 -4.29 17.19
N ASP A 103 3.18 -2.98 17.22
CA ASP A 103 2.62 -2.07 18.22
C ASP A 103 1.11 -1.80 17.98
N ILE A 104 0.66 -1.83 16.72
CA ILE A 104 -0.75 -1.64 16.33
C ILE A 104 -1.54 -2.96 16.44
N ASN A 105 -0.98 -4.02 15.91
CA ASN A 105 -1.59 -5.34 15.80
C ASN A 105 -0.60 -6.41 16.30
N PRO A 106 -0.57 -6.67 17.63
CA PRO A 106 0.38 -7.60 18.21
C PRO A 106 0.20 -9.05 17.76
N ASP A 107 -0.98 -9.39 17.23
CA ASP A 107 -1.30 -10.74 16.74
C ASP A 107 -0.87 -10.93 15.28
N ALA A 108 -0.47 -9.86 14.59
CA ALA A 108 -0.04 -9.95 13.19
C ALA A 108 1.34 -10.61 13.05
N VAL A 109 1.44 -11.52 12.11
CA VAL A 109 2.73 -12.05 11.65
C VAL A 109 3.35 -11.06 10.67
N VAL A 110 4.55 -10.58 10.98
CA VAL A 110 5.28 -9.64 10.11
C VAL A 110 6.48 -10.35 9.49
N ASP A 111 6.47 -10.48 8.18
CA ASP A 111 7.55 -11.07 7.38
C ASP A 111 8.41 -9.94 6.79
N GLU A 112 9.56 -9.72 7.37
CA GLU A 112 10.49 -8.62 7.06
C GLU A 112 11.43 -9.02 5.92
N ARG A 113 11.42 -8.26 4.81
CA ARG A 113 12.25 -8.50 3.63
C ARG A 113 13.02 -7.24 3.24
N ILE A 114 14.24 -7.12 3.75
CA ILE A 114 15.17 -6.04 3.35
C ILE A 114 15.76 -6.45 2.01
N ALA A 115 15.07 -6.15 0.91
CA ALA A 115 15.46 -6.61 -0.42
C ALA A 115 14.97 -5.65 -1.52
N PHE A 116 15.77 -5.55 -2.58
CA PHE A 116 15.37 -4.90 -3.82
C PHE A 116 14.60 -5.91 -4.68
N PHE A 117 13.43 -5.51 -5.21
CA PHE A 117 12.65 -6.36 -6.10
C PHE A 117 13.29 -6.40 -7.50
N HIS A 118 13.72 -7.58 -7.91
CA HIS A 118 14.34 -7.86 -9.21
C HIS A 118 14.11 -9.33 -9.60
N LEU A 119 14.43 -9.71 -10.82
CA LEU A 119 14.23 -11.08 -11.34
C LEU A 119 14.86 -12.18 -10.46
N ASP A 120 16.00 -11.91 -9.87
CA ASP A 120 16.72 -12.84 -8.97
C ASP A 120 16.09 -12.96 -7.57
N THR A 121 15.18 -12.05 -7.19
CA THR A 121 14.50 -12.06 -5.88
C THR A 121 13.02 -12.40 -5.96
N VAL A 122 12.47 -12.49 -7.18
CA VAL A 122 11.02 -12.70 -7.42
C VAL A 122 10.48 -13.88 -6.64
N ASP A 123 11.09 -15.05 -6.77
CA ASP A 123 10.57 -16.29 -6.19
C ASP A 123 10.55 -16.27 -4.67
N ALA A 124 11.57 -15.66 -4.05
CA ALA A 124 11.63 -15.48 -2.60
C ALA A 124 10.62 -14.44 -2.10
N LEU A 125 10.46 -13.34 -2.84
CA LEU A 125 9.61 -12.22 -2.42
C LEU A 125 8.12 -12.43 -2.72
N LEU A 126 7.79 -13.22 -3.73
CA LEU A 126 6.43 -13.64 -4.06
C LEU A 126 6.11 -15.08 -3.65
N ALA A 127 6.97 -15.70 -2.82
CA ALA A 127 6.73 -17.05 -2.31
C ALA A 127 5.35 -17.14 -1.61
N PRO A 128 4.56 -18.18 -1.89
CA PRO A 128 3.27 -18.39 -1.24
C PRO A 128 3.43 -18.71 0.27
N PRO A 129 2.39 -18.57 1.07
CA PRO A 129 1.08 -18.09 0.64
C PRO A 129 0.98 -16.57 0.72
N LEU A 130 0.44 -15.94 -0.33
CA LEU A 130 0.04 -14.54 -0.38
C LEU A 130 -1.35 -14.46 -1.03
N ASP A 131 -2.23 -13.65 -0.46
CA ASP A 131 -3.58 -13.42 -0.99
C ASP A 131 -3.66 -12.13 -1.80
N PHE A 132 -2.80 -11.14 -1.48
CA PHE A 132 -2.81 -9.85 -2.15
C PHE A 132 -1.44 -9.17 -2.12
N VAL A 133 -1.18 -8.34 -3.14
CA VAL A 133 0.02 -7.50 -3.25
C VAL A 133 -0.37 -6.03 -3.41
N ILE A 134 0.26 -5.15 -2.62
CA ILE A 134 0.27 -3.70 -2.88
C ILE A 134 1.62 -3.32 -3.46
N ASP A 135 1.60 -2.80 -4.69
CA ASP A 135 2.78 -2.24 -5.35
C ASP A 135 2.85 -0.72 -5.12
N ALA A 136 3.72 -0.30 -4.22
CA ALA A 136 4.04 1.09 -3.94
C ALA A 136 5.46 1.47 -4.40
N ILE A 137 6.06 0.69 -5.32
CA ILE A 137 7.38 0.97 -5.90
C ILE A 137 7.29 2.20 -6.81
N ASP A 138 8.24 3.12 -6.71
CA ASP A 138 8.32 4.33 -7.55
C ASP A 138 9.17 4.14 -8.82
N SER A 139 9.98 3.08 -8.89
CA SER A 139 10.86 2.77 -10.00
C SER A 139 10.17 1.94 -11.06
N LEU A 140 10.24 2.39 -12.34
CA LEU A 140 9.50 1.79 -13.45
C LEU A 140 9.84 0.32 -13.69
N GLY A 141 11.12 -0.04 -13.74
CA GLY A 141 11.56 -1.40 -14.06
C GLY A 141 11.03 -2.43 -13.05
N PRO A 142 11.39 -2.30 -11.76
CA PRO A 142 10.87 -3.17 -10.69
C PRO A 142 9.35 -3.21 -10.62
N LYS A 143 8.67 -2.05 -10.74
CA LYS A 143 7.20 -1.99 -10.78
C LYS A 143 6.61 -2.83 -11.91
N CYS A 144 7.08 -2.64 -13.14
CA CYS A 144 6.57 -3.39 -14.30
C CYS A 144 6.86 -4.89 -14.18
N GLU A 145 8.00 -5.26 -13.58
CA GLU A 145 8.33 -6.66 -13.32
C GLU A 145 7.41 -7.25 -12.25
N LEU A 146 7.19 -6.55 -11.13
CA LEU A 146 6.29 -7.00 -10.07
C LEU A 146 4.88 -7.24 -10.62
N LEU A 147 4.34 -6.31 -11.39
CA LEU A 147 3.01 -6.44 -12.00
C LEU A 147 2.94 -7.64 -12.95
N ALA A 148 3.96 -7.82 -13.79
CA ALA A 148 4.02 -8.95 -14.73
C ALA A 148 4.06 -10.29 -13.98
N GLN A 149 4.83 -10.37 -12.90
CA GLN A 149 4.95 -11.58 -12.09
C GLN A 149 3.67 -11.88 -11.30
N CYS A 150 2.98 -10.86 -10.79
CA CYS A 150 1.68 -11.05 -10.14
C CYS A 150 0.63 -11.56 -11.13
N VAL A 151 0.54 -10.99 -12.33
CA VAL A 151 -0.38 -11.46 -13.38
C VAL A 151 -0.07 -12.90 -13.78
N ALA A 152 1.20 -13.22 -14.02
CA ALA A 152 1.61 -14.58 -14.40
C ALA A 152 1.33 -15.64 -13.33
N ARG A 153 1.31 -15.26 -12.06
CA ARG A 153 1.02 -16.12 -10.90
C ARG A 153 -0.45 -16.11 -10.48
N HIS A 154 -1.31 -15.37 -11.16
CA HIS A 154 -2.70 -15.12 -10.74
C HIS A 154 -2.79 -14.56 -9.30
N LEU A 155 -1.79 -13.79 -8.88
CA LEU A 155 -1.73 -13.18 -7.57
C LEU A 155 -2.37 -11.78 -7.64
N PRO A 156 -3.48 -11.53 -6.92
CA PRO A 156 -4.14 -10.24 -6.91
C PRO A 156 -3.18 -9.11 -6.51
N VAL A 157 -3.21 -8.01 -7.27
CA VAL A 157 -2.32 -6.86 -7.05
C VAL A 157 -3.04 -5.56 -7.30
N ILE A 158 -2.78 -4.54 -6.47
CA ILE A 158 -3.10 -3.15 -6.76
C ILE A 158 -1.83 -2.32 -6.79
N SER A 159 -1.70 -1.42 -7.77
CA SER A 159 -0.49 -0.63 -7.96
C SER A 159 -0.76 0.87 -7.80
N ALA A 160 0.08 1.54 -7.01
CA ALA A 160 0.07 2.99 -6.91
C ALA A 160 0.79 3.63 -8.09
N MET A 161 0.11 4.51 -8.81
CA MET A 161 0.72 5.30 -9.87
C MET A 161 1.41 6.56 -9.31
N GLY A 162 1.84 7.49 -10.16
CA GLY A 162 2.60 8.66 -9.73
C GLY A 162 1.78 9.59 -8.83
N ALA A 163 2.25 9.80 -7.59
CA ALA A 163 1.66 10.71 -6.60
C ALA A 163 2.45 12.03 -6.43
N ALA A 164 3.67 12.11 -6.94
CA ALA A 164 4.51 13.30 -6.85
C ALA A 164 4.05 14.42 -7.77
N ALA A 165 4.41 15.67 -7.44
CA ALA A 165 4.09 16.90 -8.17
C ALA A 165 2.57 17.17 -8.33
N ARG A 166 1.76 16.71 -7.37
CA ARG A 166 0.30 16.87 -7.33
C ARG A 166 -0.16 17.26 -5.94
N THR A 167 -1.31 17.91 -5.85
CA THR A 167 -1.85 18.43 -4.58
C THR A 167 -3.36 18.25 -4.43
N ASP A 168 -4.07 17.89 -5.49
CA ASP A 168 -5.52 17.72 -5.45
C ASP A 168 -5.93 16.29 -5.08
N PRO A 169 -6.41 16.04 -3.85
CA PRO A 169 -6.86 14.73 -3.44
C PRO A 169 -8.18 14.32 -4.12
N THR A 170 -8.98 15.28 -4.58
CA THR A 170 -10.26 15.00 -5.23
C THR A 170 -10.09 14.42 -6.64
N ALA A 171 -8.89 14.56 -7.20
CA ALA A 171 -8.51 13.98 -8.48
C ALA A 171 -8.06 12.50 -8.38
N LEU A 172 -7.99 11.93 -7.17
CA LEU A 172 -7.62 10.52 -6.99
C LEU A 172 -8.74 9.60 -7.46
N ARG A 173 -8.36 8.52 -8.12
CA ARG A 173 -9.26 7.49 -8.64
C ARG A 173 -8.67 6.10 -8.39
N VAL A 174 -9.55 5.13 -8.22
CA VAL A 174 -9.27 3.71 -8.32
C VAL A 174 -9.89 3.23 -9.64
N GLY A 175 -9.15 2.47 -10.40
CA GLY A 175 -9.57 1.91 -11.68
C GLY A 175 -8.51 0.95 -12.19
N THR A 176 -8.51 0.61 -13.47
CA THR A 176 -7.47 -0.22 -14.06
C THR A 176 -6.31 0.61 -14.62
N VAL A 177 -5.18 -0.01 -14.84
CA VAL A 177 -4.03 0.65 -15.48
C VAL A 177 -4.40 1.25 -16.83
N TRP A 178 -5.40 0.66 -17.51
CA TRP A 178 -5.87 1.08 -18.84
C TRP A 178 -6.72 2.36 -18.80
N ASP A 179 -7.37 2.64 -17.67
CA ASP A 179 -8.22 3.83 -17.47
C ASP A 179 -7.41 5.10 -17.14
N THR A 180 -6.11 4.92 -16.88
CA THR A 180 -5.27 6.02 -16.40
C THR A 180 -5.03 7.08 -17.46
N ALA A 181 -5.21 8.36 -17.09
CA ALA A 181 -4.91 9.54 -17.91
C ALA A 181 -3.98 10.48 -17.14
N GLY A 182 -3.25 11.38 -17.84
CA GLY A 182 -2.47 12.45 -17.24
C GLY A 182 -1.24 12.05 -16.41
N CYS A 183 -0.98 10.75 -16.20
CA CYS A 183 0.15 10.28 -15.40
C CYS A 183 1.30 9.74 -16.26
N PRO A 184 2.50 10.38 -16.24
CA PRO A 184 3.65 9.91 -17.02
C PRO A 184 4.13 8.51 -16.61
N LEU A 185 4.09 8.17 -15.32
CA LEU A 185 4.46 6.83 -14.85
C LEU A 185 3.47 5.78 -15.38
N ALA A 186 2.16 6.00 -15.22
CA ALA A 186 1.14 5.08 -15.70
C ALA A 186 1.24 4.86 -17.23
N ARG A 187 1.52 5.91 -18.01
CA ARG A 187 1.76 5.78 -19.46
C ARG A 187 2.91 4.82 -19.76
N LYS A 188 4.03 4.93 -19.03
CA LYS A 188 5.18 4.04 -19.21
C LYS A 188 4.86 2.61 -18.76
N VAL A 189 4.12 2.45 -17.66
CA VAL A 189 3.66 1.12 -17.18
C VAL A 189 2.77 0.46 -18.22
N ARG A 190 1.76 1.16 -18.75
CA ARG A 190 0.90 0.62 -19.84
C ARG A 190 1.71 0.16 -21.04
N HIS A 191 2.68 0.98 -21.47
CA HIS A 191 3.54 0.61 -22.59
C HIS A 191 4.35 -0.66 -22.29
N ALA A 192 4.95 -0.75 -21.11
CA ALA A 192 5.76 -1.89 -20.71
C ALA A 192 4.92 -3.18 -20.54
N LEU A 193 3.68 -3.09 -20.04
CA LEU A 193 2.78 -4.24 -19.92
C LEU A 193 2.32 -4.73 -21.31
N ARG A 194 1.94 -3.81 -22.21
CA ARG A 194 1.60 -4.17 -23.60
C ARG A 194 2.75 -4.83 -24.32
N ALA A 195 3.97 -4.35 -24.17
CA ALA A 195 5.17 -4.95 -24.76
C ALA A 195 5.43 -6.39 -24.27
N ARG A 196 4.89 -6.75 -23.11
CA ARG A 196 4.92 -8.10 -22.53
C ARG A 196 3.67 -8.93 -22.84
N GLY A 197 2.75 -8.45 -23.68
CA GLY A 197 1.50 -9.12 -24.00
C GLY A 197 0.47 -9.15 -22.87
N ILE A 198 0.66 -8.34 -21.81
CA ILE A 198 -0.25 -8.27 -20.67
C ILE A 198 -1.38 -7.29 -21.00
N THR A 199 -2.61 -7.80 -21.04
CA THR A 199 -3.85 -7.05 -21.27
C THR A 199 -4.79 -7.09 -20.05
N ALA A 200 -4.46 -7.87 -19.03
CA ALA A 200 -5.25 -8.01 -17.81
C ALA A 200 -5.57 -6.64 -17.18
N PRO A 201 -6.74 -6.46 -16.58
CA PRO A 201 -7.17 -5.22 -15.94
C PRO A 201 -6.50 -5.07 -14.56
N VAL A 202 -5.21 -4.70 -14.54
CA VAL A 202 -4.47 -4.49 -13.30
C VAL A 202 -5.05 -3.29 -12.54
N PRO A 203 -5.60 -3.47 -11.31
CA PRO A 203 -6.09 -2.38 -10.48
C PRO A 203 -4.99 -1.38 -10.12
N VAL A 204 -5.32 -0.10 -10.15
CA VAL A 204 -4.38 0.98 -9.80
C VAL A 204 -5.06 2.12 -9.05
N VAL A 205 -4.28 2.79 -8.19
CA VAL A 205 -4.63 4.11 -7.66
C VAL A 205 -3.87 5.15 -8.46
N PHE A 206 -4.57 6.12 -9.02
CA PHE A 206 -3.96 7.17 -9.83
C PHE A 206 -4.66 8.52 -9.62
N SER A 207 -3.99 9.61 -10.00
CA SER A 207 -4.58 10.94 -10.04
C SER A 207 -4.81 11.36 -11.47
N THR A 208 -5.96 11.99 -11.73
CA THR A 208 -6.27 12.66 -13.01
C THR A 208 -5.65 14.06 -13.08
N GLU A 209 -5.19 14.63 -11.95
CA GLU A 209 -4.42 15.87 -11.94
C GLU A 209 -3.10 15.67 -12.70
N PRO A 210 -2.76 16.48 -13.70
CA PRO A 210 -1.45 16.44 -14.33
C PRO A 210 -0.36 16.83 -13.33
N PRO A 211 0.85 16.24 -13.39
CA PRO A 211 1.95 16.69 -12.53
C PRO A 211 2.32 18.14 -12.87
N ARG A 212 2.58 18.94 -11.85
CA ARG A 212 3.01 20.34 -12.02
C ARG A 212 4.41 20.41 -12.64
N ASP A 213 4.58 21.26 -13.62
CA ASP A 213 5.87 21.51 -14.30
C ASP A 213 6.80 22.49 -13.55
N THR A 214 6.53 22.76 -12.28
CA THR A 214 7.20 23.78 -11.47
C THR A 214 8.58 23.37 -10.95
N PHE A 215 9.23 22.39 -11.57
CA PHE A 215 10.46 21.83 -11.04
C PHE A 215 11.69 22.33 -11.81
N ASP A 216 12.51 23.19 -11.18
CA ASP A 216 13.87 23.50 -11.62
C ASP A 216 14.86 22.51 -10.95
N PRO A 217 15.48 21.61 -11.74
CA PRO A 217 16.47 20.67 -11.20
C PRO A 217 17.69 21.35 -10.58
N VAL A 218 17.99 22.57 -10.98
CA VAL A 218 19.17 23.34 -10.53
C VAL A 218 18.94 23.93 -9.14
N ALA A 219 17.68 24.19 -8.75
CA ALA A 219 17.35 24.81 -7.46
C ALA A 219 17.57 23.91 -6.24
N LEU A 220 17.72 22.60 -6.41
CA LEU A 220 17.86 21.63 -5.31
C LEU A 220 19.31 21.32 -4.90
N GLY A 221 20.31 21.92 -5.55
CA GLY A 221 21.70 21.63 -5.24
C GLY A 221 22.09 20.15 -5.41
N GLU A 222 23.33 19.80 -5.09
CA GLU A 222 23.90 18.46 -5.24
C GLU A 222 23.44 17.43 -4.20
N HIS A 223 22.28 17.63 -3.55
CA HIS A 223 21.68 16.65 -2.64
C HIS A 223 20.97 15.49 -3.37
N ALA A 224 21.53 15.07 -4.51
CA ALA A 224 21.22 13.77 -5.06
C ALA A 224 21.83 12.72 -4.12
N GLU A 225 21.00 12.20 -3.22
CA GLU A 225 21.39 11.10 -2.34
C GLU A 225 21.96 9.96 -3.22
N GLU A 226 23.23 9.66 -3.03
CA GLU A 226 23.87 8.48 -3.62
C GLU A 226 23.35 7.23 -2.94
N TYR A 227 22.11 6.89 -3.22
CA TYR A 227 21.56 5.61 -2.86
C TYR A 227 21.61 4.75 -4.12
N PHE A 228 22.53 3.82 -4.22
CA PHE A 228 22.32 2.55 -4.97
C PHE A 228 23.60 1.96 -5.51
N GLN A 229 23.86 0.76 -5.05
CA GLN A 229 24.69 -0.21 -5.78
C GLN A 229 23.96 -0.77 -7.03
N ARG A 230 22.63 -0.58 -7.16
CA ARG A 230 21.81 -1.03 -8.31
C ARG A 230 20.74 0.02 -8.63
N GLY A 231 20.75 0.61 -9.82
CA GLY A 231 19.71 1.51 -10.34
C GLY A 231 20.26 2.78 -11.00
N ARG A 232 19.36 3.50 -11.71
CA ARG A 232 19.66 4.82 -12.28
C ARG A 232 19.55 5.90 -11.20
N ARG A 233 20.33 6.98 -11.32
CA ARG A 233 20.11 8.22 -10.55
C ARG A 233 18.65 8.61 -10.63
N ARG A 234 17.96 8.74 -9.49
CA ARG A 234 16.57 9.17 -9.44
C ARG A 234 16.51 10.69 -9.56
N ARG A 235 15.60 11.15 -10.41
CA ARG A 235 15.22 12.56 -10.40
C ARG A 235 14.40 12.83 -9.15
N VAL A 236 14.82 13.80 -8.34
CA VAL A 236 14.04 14.26 -7.19
C VAL A 236 12.75 14.92 -7.71
N LEU A 237 11.60 14.48 -7.24
CA LEU A 237 10.30 15.03 -7.60
C LEU A 237 9.72 15.74 -6.39
N PRO A 238 9.10 16.92 -6.57
CA PRO A 238 8.44 17.63 -5.48
C PRO A 238 7.28 16.78 -4.94
N SER A 239 7.13 16.73 -3.63
CA SER A 239 6.07 15.96 -2.98
C SER A 239 5.77 16.50 -1.58
N MET A 240 4.57 16.22 -1.10
CA MET A 240 4.11 16.43 0.28
C MET A 240 3.45 15.15 0.78
N GLY A 241 3.28 15.03 2.11
CA GLY A 241 2.76 13.80 2.72
C GLY A 241 1.32 13.45 2.36
N MET A 242 0.46 14.45 2.13
CA MET A 242 -0.99 14.24 1.98
C MET A 242 -1.34 13.34 0.80
N LEU A 243 -0.94 13.69 -0.40
CA LEU A 243 -1.36 12.96 -1.58
C LEU A 243 -0.80 11.53 -1.65
N PRO A 244 0.51 11.31 -1.45
CA PRO A 244 1.04 9.96 -1.36
C PRO A 244 0.39 9.13 -0.25
N GLY A 245 0.11 9.75 0.92
CA GLY A 245 -0.60 9.08 2.00
C GLY A 245 -2.00 8.62 1.61
N MET A 246 -2.78 9.50 0.95
CA MET A 246 -4.10 9.15 0.45
C MET A 246 -4.07 8.04 -0.61
N VAL A 247 -3.07 8.03 -1.49
CA VAL A 247 -2.87 6.92 -2.45
C VAL A 247 -2.64 5.61 -1.72
N GLY A 248 -1.83 5.61 -0.65
CA GLY A 248 -1.60 4.44 0.18
C GLY A 248 -2.87 3.95 0.89
N LEU A 249 -3.64 4.88 1.46
CA LEU A 249 -4.92 4.58 2.12
C LEU A 249 -5.95 4.01 1.13
N LEU A 250 -6.05 4.55 -0.08
CA LEU A 250 -6.94 4.04 -1.13
C LEU A 250 -6.53 2.64 -1.59
N ALA A 251 -5.22 2.38 -1.74
CA ALA A 251 -4.73 1.04 -2.08
C ALA A 251 -5.06 0.02 -0.97
N ALA A 252 -4.84 0.39 0.29
CA ALA A 252 -5.20 -0.45 1.43
C ALA A 252 -6.71 -0.68 1.53
N ASN A 253 -7.52 0.38 1.32
CA ASN A 253 -8.98 0.25 1.32
C ASN A 253 -9.46 -0.73 0.24
N TYR A 254 -8.92 -0.65 -0.98
CA TYR A 254 -9.25 -1.58 -2.05
C TYR A 254 -8.99 -3.03 -1.61
N VAL A 255 -7.80 -3.31 -1.03
CA VAL A 255 -7.45 -4.65 -0.53
C VAL A 255 -8.39 -5.10 0.57
N VAL A 256 -8.66 -4.24 1.57
CA VAL A 256 -9.55 -4.56 2.70
C VAL A 256 -10.96 -4.88 2.20
N GLN A 257 -11.52 -4.08 1.29
CA GLN A 257 -12.86 -4.32 0.74
C GLN A 257 -12.92 -5.63 -0.05
N THR A 258 -11.94 -5.89 -0.91
CA THR A 258 -11.84 -7.15 -1.67
C THR A 258 -11.80 -8.37 -0.75
N ILE A 259 -10.98 -8.34 0.31
CA ILE A 259 -10.89 -9.43 1.29
C ILE A 259 -12.21 -9.60 2.04
N CYS A 260 -12.81 -8.51 2.52
CA CYS A 260 -14.05 -8.57 3.30
C CYS A 260 -15.24 -9.10 2.49
N THR A 261 -15.35 -8.72 1.23
CA THR A 261 -16.48 -9.16 0.36
C THR A 261 -16.30 -10.57 -0.17
N GLY A 262 -15.06 -11.08 -0.19
CA GLY A 262 -14.75 -12.38 -0.81
C GLY A 262 -14.96 -12.37 -2.32
N GLN A 263 -15.03 -11.20 -2.94
CA GLN A 263 -15.07 -11.07 -4.40
C GLN A 263 -13.66 -11.27 -4.94
N ASP A 264 -13.53 -12.06 -5.99
CA ASP A 264 -12.27 -12.18 -6.70
C ASP A 264 -11.90 -10.80 -7.27
N ALA A 265 -10.68 -10.36 -7.03
CA ALA A 265 -10.17 -9.05 -7.50
C ALA A 265 -10.15 -8.92 -9.04
N THR A 266 -10.72 -9.89 -9.75
CA THR A 266 -10.73 -10.05 -11.22
C THR A 266 -12.13 -9.92 -11.85
N GLU A 267 -13.20 -9.76 -11.05
CA GLU A 267 -14.52 -9.34 -11.52
C GLU A 267 -14.67 -7.81 -11.39
#